data_81276747a35c22ccbcce26408010dc91
#
_entry.id   81276747a35c22ccbcce26408010dc91
#
_cell.length_a   1.000
_cell.length_b   1.000
_cell.length_c   1.000
_cell.angle_alpha   90.00
_cell.angle_beta   90.00
_cell.angle_gamma   90.00
#
_symmetry.space_group_name_H-M   'P 1'
#
loop_
_entity.id
_entity.type
_entity.pdbx_description
1 polymer ?
#
loop_
_entity_poly.entity_id
_entity_poly.type
_entity_poly.pdbx_seq_one_letter_code
_entity_poly.pdbx_strand_id
1 'polypeptide(L)'
;MQAMSEGSIAPIWSAAMAPAPDAGWPLLAMPVTAGVVSPADDRIERRLSLDEHLVRIPEATFLARVSGDALADAGIHDGDLLVMDRAAPATTDSIALVMVAGQCVLARVSRDASGRRVLCGIGAEGGDPALDK
;
A
#
# COMPACT_ATOMS: atom_id res chain seq x y z
N MET A 1 4.83 -2.70 11.74
CA MET A 1 6.26 -2.32 11.80
C MET A 1 6.55 -1.86 13.20
N GLN A 2 7.46 -2.51 13.87
CA GLN A 2 7.88 -2.08 15.21
C GLN A 2 9.00 -1.07 15.07
N ALA A 3 8.84 0.12 15.67
CA ALA A 3 9.92 1.07 15.83
C ALA A 3 10.81 0.60 16.99
N MET A 4 11.70 -0.36 16.72
CA MET A 4 12.70 -0.81 17.66
C MET A 4 14.07 -0.54 17.08
N SER A 5 14.87 0.19 17.81
CA SER A 5 16.31 0.28 17.54
C SER A 5 17.03 -0.87 18.22
N GLU A 6 18.03 -1.46 17.56
CA GLU A 6 18.88 -2.45 18.16
C GLU A 6 19.71 -1.88 19.30
N GLY A 7 19.83 -2.63 20.38
CA GLY A 7 20.53 -2.22 21.59
C GLY A 7 19.61 -1.81 22.72
N SER A 8 20.17 -1.50 23.88
CA SER A 8 19.43 -1.13 25.08
C SER A 8 18.93 0.32 25.04
N ILE A 9 18.25 0.69 23.98
CA ILE A 9 17.72 2.02 23.81
C ILE A 9 16.28 2.04 24.29
N ALA A 10 15.93 3.01 25.13
CA ALA A 10 14.57 3.19 25.56
C ALA A 10 13.66 3.43 24.33
N PRO A 11 12.48 2.81 24.26
CA PRO A 11 11.55 3.10 23.19
C PRO A 11 11.17 4.58 23.17
N ILE A 12 10.99 5.13 21.97
CA ILE A 12 10.58 6.52 21.76
C ILE A 12 9.10 6.76 22.10
N TRP A 13 8.55 5.99 23.05
CA TRP A 13 7.15 6.08 23.43
C TRP A 13 6.96 7.13 24.53
N SER A 14 6.12 8.10 24.28
CA SER A 14 5.61 9.01 25.31
C SER A 14 4.16 8.64 25.67
N ALA A 15 3.66 9.19 26.76
CA ALA A 15 2.25 9.03 27.14
C ALA A 15 1.30 9.58 26.06
N ALA A 16 1.74 10.57 25.27
CA ALA A 16 0.97 11.11 24.16
C ALA A 16 0.83 10.10 22.98
N MET A 17 1.70 9.10 22.92
CA MET A 17 1.67 8.04 21.91
C MET A 17 0.81 6.83 22.35
N ALA A 18 0.18 6.88 23.52
CA ALA A 18 -0.69 5.82 23.98
C ALA A 18 -1.85 5.59 22.98
N PRO A 19 -2.24 4.33 22.76
CA PRO A 19 -3.35 4.01 21.85
C PRO A 19 -4.62 4.75 22.28
N ALA A 20 -5.29 5.34 21.31
CA ALA A 20 -6.59 5.97 21.49
C ALA A 20 -7.43 5.71 20.23
N PRO A 21 -8.06 4.52 20.11
CA PRO A 21 -8.71 4.06 18.89
C PRO A 21 -9.70 5.09 18.30
N ASP A 22 -10.47 5.73 19.15
CA ASP A 22 -11.47 6.72 18.70
C ASP A 22 -10.87 8.06 18.29
N ALA A 23 -9.64 8.33 18.71
CA ALA A 23 -8.94 9.59 18.39
C ALA A 23 -7.87 9.43 17.31
N GLY A 24 -7.71 8.24 16.77
CA GLY A 24 -6.68 7.93 15.78
C GLY A 24 -5.30 7.64 16.41
N TRP A 25 -4.31 7.48 15.55
CA TRP A 25 -2.95 7.10 15.92
C TRP A 25 -2.02 8.32 15.91
N PRO A 26 -1.07 8.41 16.85
CA PRO A 26 -0.16 9.55 16.90
C PRO A 26 0.77 9.57 15.68
N LEU A 27 0.85 10.74 15.02
CA LEU A 27 1.79 11.01 13.94
C LEU A 27 2.91 11.90 14.47
N LEU A 28 4.16 11.48 14.33
CA LEU A 28 5.30 12.26 14.75
C LEU A 28 5.41 13.57 13.95
N ALA A 29 5.74 14.66 14.66
CA ALA A 29 5.87 15.99 14.05
C ALA A 29 7.08 16.10 13.11
N MET A 30 8.12 15.33 13.36
CA MET A 30 9.33 15.33 12.54
C MET A 30 9.41 14.09 11.67
N PRO A 31 9.84 14.24 10.41
CA PRO A 31 10.13 13.09 9.56
C PRO A 31 11.24 12.22 10.16
N VAL A 32 11.09 10.91 10.01
CA VAL A 32 12.13 9.94 10.38
C VAL A 32 13.01 9.72 9.16
N THR A 33 14.31 10.03 9.27
CA THR A 33 15.26 9.88 8.17
C THR A 33 15.68 8.42 8.01
N ALA A 34 15.53 7.88 6.82
CA ALA A 34 15.98 6.53 6.53
C ALA A 34 17.51 6.48 6.38
N GLY A 35 18.15 5.55 7.11
CA GLY A 35 19.58 5.29 6.99
C GLY A 35 20.52 6.32 7.63
N VAL A 36 20.00 7.37 8.22
CA VAL A 36 20.80 8.42 8.89
C VAL A 36 20.30 8.59 10.32
N VAL A 37 21.23 8.72 11.26
CA VAL A 37 20.88 8.99 12.65
C VAL A 37 20.38 10.43 12.78
N SER A 38 19.20 10.59 13.32
CA SER A 38 18.63 11.90 13.63
C SER A 38 18.25 11.97 15.10
N PRO A 39 18.17 13.19 15.69
CA PRO A 39 17.75 13.36 17.08
C PRO A 39 16.36 12.75 17.30
N ALA A 40 16.17 12.09 18.44
CA ALA A 40 14.86 11.61 18.85
C ALA A 40 13.96 12.80 19.20
N ASP A 41 12.78 12.83 18.61
CA ASP A 41 11.76 13.82 18.91
C ASP A 41 10.41 13.09 19.03
N ASP A 42 9.77 13.19 20.18
CA ASP A 42 8.50 12.52 20.47
C ASP A 42 7.28 13.46 20.32
N ARG A 43 7.50 14.67 19.80
CA ARG A 43 6.39 15.58 19.53
C ARG A 43 5.44 15.00 18.49
N ILE A 44 4.16 15.17 18.75
CA ILE A 44 3.08 14.69 17.88
C ILE A 44 2.52 15.87 17.12
N GLU A 45 2.48 15.74 15.79
CA GLU A 45 1.83 16.73 14.93
C GLU A 45 0.31 16.68 15.09
N ARG A 46 -0.24 15.47 15.00
CA ARG A 46 -1.67 15.22 15.11
C ARG A 46 -1.93 13.74 15.35
N ARG A 47 -3.17 13.41 15.66
CA ARG A 47 -3.63 12.02 15.59
C ARG A 47 -4.25 11.76 14.24
N LEU A 48 -3.90 10.61 13.64
CA LEU A 48 -4.30 10.20 12.30
C LEU A 48 -5.25 9.01 12.40
N SER A 49 -6.43 9.14 11.83
CA SER A 49 -7.30 8.00 11.58
C SER A 49 -6.81 7.26 10.34
N LEU A 50 -6.51 5.96 10.46
CA LEU A 50 -6.12 5.14 9.31
C LEU A 50 -7.24 5.04 8.29
N ASP A 51 -8.48 4.94 8.72
CA ASP A 51 -9.63 4.90 7.82
C ASP A 51 -9.73 6.19 7.00
N GLU A 52 -9.67 7.34 7.63
CA GLU A 52 -9.72 8.63 6.93
C GLU A 52 -8.53 8.83 6.00
N HIS A 53 -7.36 8.32 6.36
CA HIS A 53 -6.15 8.47 5.57
C HIS A 53 -6.11 7.54 4.35
N LEU A 54 -6.53 6.29 4.52
CA LEU A 54 -6.40 5.25 3.50
C LEU A 54 -7.66 5.06 2.67
N VAL A 55 -8.83 5.35 3.22
CA VAL A 55 -10.13 5.11 2.60
C VAL A 55 -10.71 6.42 2.09
N ARG A 56 -10.64 6.63 0.78
CA ARG A 56 -11.16 7.85 0.16
C ARG A 56 -12.68 7.80 0.00
N ILE A 57 -13.20 6.68 -0.46
CA ILE A 57 -14.63 6.44 -0.69
C ILE A 57 -15.00 5.11 -0.02
N PRO A 58 -15.61 5.11 1.17
CA PRO A 58 -15.92 3.88 1.90
C PRO A 58 -16.75 2.87 1.11
N GLU A 59 -17.74 3.33 0.37
CA GLU A 59 -18.64 2.46 -0.41
C GLU A 59 -17.93 1.77 -1.59
N ALA A 60 -16.81 2.31 -2.03
CA ALA A 60 -15.99 1.76 -3.11
C ALA A 60 -14.76 1.02 -2.62
N THR A 61 -14.53 0.97 -1.32
CA THR A 61 -13.31 0.39 -0.73
C THR A 61 -13.57 -1.02 -0.24
N PHE A 62 -12.62 -1.90 -0.54
CA PHE A 62 -12.59 -3.28 -0.02
C PHE A 62 -11.16 -3.72 0.24
N LEU A 63 -11.00 -4.82 0.97
CA LEU A 63 -9.69 -5.39 1.26
C LEU A 63 -9.49 -6.67 0.44
N ALA A 64 -8.26 -6.87 -0.02
CA ALA A 64 -7.86 -8.07 -0.73
C ALA A 64 -6.55 -8.63 -0.16
N ARG A 65 -6.46 -9.94 -0.03
CA ARG A 65 -5.22 -10.61 0.36
C ARG A 65 -4.49 -11.11 -0.87
N VAL A 66 -3.19 -10.84 -0.92
CA VAL A 66 -2.33 -11.26 -2.03
C VAL A 66 -1.96 -12.73 -1.88
N SER A 67 -1.98 -13.45 -2.98
CA SER A 67 -1.43 -14.79 -3.12
C SER A 67 -0.41 -14.79 -4.25
N GLY A 68 0.80 -15.23 -3.96
CA GLY A 68 1.90 -15.27 -4.92
C GLY A 68 2.78 -14.03 -4.91
N ASP A 69 3.93 -14.11 -5.58
CA ASP A 69 4.99 -13.10 -5.57
C ASP A 69 5.21 -12.42 -6.93
N ALA A 70 4.25 -12.51 -7.84
CA ALA A 70 4.37 -11.93 -9.19
C ALA A 70 4.57 -10.40 -9.20
N LEU A 71 4.20 -9.71 -8.13
CA LEU A 71 4.36 -8.26 -7.97
C LEU A 71 5.38 -7.89 -6.91
N ALA A 72 6.32 -8.78 -6.58
CA ALA A 72 7.36 -8.52 -5.57
C ALA A 72 8.25 -7.33 -5.94
N ASP A 73 8.49 -7.09 -7.22
CA ASP A 73 9.22 -5.93 -7.72
C ASP A 73 8.50 -4.61 -7.45
N ALA A 74 7.18 -4.66 -7.28
CA ALA A 74 6.37 -3.51 -6.87
C ALA A 74 6.22 -3.39 -5.33
N GLY A 75 6.90 -4.24 -4.57
CA GLY A 75 6.79 -4.28 -3.11
C GLY A 75 5.56 -5.00 -2.59
N ILE A 76 4.86 -5.75 -3.43
CA ILE A 76 3.66 -6.53 -3.06
C ILE A 76 4.04 -8.00 -2.99
N HIS A 77 3.86 -8.61 -1.83
CA HIS A 77 4.29 -9.97 -1.54
C HIS A 77 3.13 -10.88 -1.15
N ASP A 78 3.35 -12.17 -1.23
CA ASP A 78 2.39 -13.17 -0.76
C ASP A 78 1.95 -12.90 0.68
N GLY A 79 0.65 -12.95 0.93
CA GLY A 79 0.07 -12.70 2.23
C GLY A 79 -0.24 -11.24 2.56
N ASP A 80 0.21 -10.30 1.74
CA ASP A 80 -0.07 -8.88 1.96
C ASP A 80 -1.57 -8.58 1.91
N LEU A 81 -1.98 -7.59 2.67
CA LEU A 81 -3.35 -7.08 2.69
C LEU A 81 -3.38 -5.74 1.97
N LEU A 82 -4.19 -5.65 0.94
CA LEU A 82 -4.32 -4.45 0.11
C LEU A 82 -5.63 -3.72 0.42
N VAL A 83 -5.55 -2.40 0.48
CA VAL A 83 -6.73 -1.53 0.50
C VAL A 83 -7.01 -1.12 -0.95
N MET A 84 -8.15 -1.56 -1.47
CA MET A 84 -8.54 -1.40 -2.87
C MET A 84 -9.67 -0.39 -3.01
N ASP A 85 -9.57 0.50 -3.99
CA ASP A 85 -10.59 1.49 -4.31
C ASP A 85 -11.15 1.24 -5.73
N ARG A 86 -12.41 0.82 -5.81
CA ARG A 86 -13.08 0.55 -7.09
C ARG A 86 -13.39 1.81 -7.89
N ALA A 87 -13.42 2.96 -7.24
CA ALA A 87 -13.68 4.24 -7.90
C ALA A 87 -12.43 4.89 -8.49
N ALA A 88 -11.23 4.40 -8.12
CA ALA A 88 -9.99 4.92 -8.65
C ALA A 88 -9.77 4.43 -10.10
N PRO A 89 -9.45 5.33 -11.04
CA PRO A 89 -9.15 4.92 -12.41
C PRO A 89 -7.83 4.15 -12.47
N ALA A 90 -7.80 3.08 -13.25
CA ALA A 90 -6.57 2.35 -13.54
C ALA A 90 -5.74 3.13 -14.57
N THR A 91 -4.68 3.75 -14.12
CA THR A 91 -3.72 4.51 -14.95
C THR A 91 -2.49 3.66 -15.25
N THR A 92 -1.64 4.13 -16.16
CA THR A 92 -0.34 3.49 -16.43
C THR A 92 0.46 3.40 -15.14
N ASP A 93 1.10 2.28 -14.92
CA ASP A 93 1.89 1.89 -13.74
C ASP A 93 1.07 1.64 -12.46
N SER A 94 -0.24 1.78 -12.48
CA SER A 94 -1.05 1.38 -11.33
C SER A 94 -1.18 -0.14 -11.23
N ILE A 95 -1.30 -0.62 -10.00
CA ILE A 95 -1.68 -2.00 -9.73
C ILE A 95 -3.21 -2.06 -9.69
N ALA A 96 -3.78 -2.95 -10.48
CA ALA A 96 -5.21 -3.10 -10.61
C ALA A 96 -5.66 -4.55 -10.37
N LEU A 97 -6.83 -4.68 -9.77
CA LEU A 97 -7.54 -5.96 -9.74
C LEU A 97 -8.41 -6.05 -10.99
N VAL A 98 -8.14 -7.04 -11.82
CA VAL A 98 -8.82 -7.20 -13.09
C VAL A 98 -9.46 -8.58 -13.19
N MET A 99 -10.51 -8.67 -13.99
CA MET A 99 -11.15 -9.93 -14.32
C MET A 99 -10.62 -10.44 -15.65
N VAL A 100 -9.96 -11.58 -15.65
CA VAL A 100 -9.43 -12.24 -16.86
C VAL A 100 -9.97 -13.65 -16.92
N ALA A 101 -10.67 -13.99 -17.98
CA ALA A 101 -11.28 -15.31 -18.18
C ALA A 101 -12.09 -15.82 -16.96
N GLY A 102 -12.84 -14.93 -16.31
CA GLY A 102 -13.65 -15.25 -15.13
C GLY A 102 -12.88 -15.37 -13.82
N GLN A 103 -11.58 -15.06 -13.82
CA GLN A 103 -10.74 -15.07 -12.62
C GLN A 103 -10.28 -13.65 -12.27
N CYS A 104 -10.18 -13.35 -10.97
CA CYS A 104 -9.61 -12.12 -10.49
C CYS A 104 -8.09 -12.21 -10.41
N VAL A 105 -7.40 -11.26 -11.01
CA VAL A 105 -5.94 -11.19 -11.03
C VAL A 105 -5.48 -9.78 -10.67
N LEU A 106 -4.45 -9.70 -9.83
CA LEU A 106 -3.71 -8.46 -9.60
C LEU A 106 -2.63 -8.32 -10.67
N ALA A 107 -2.62 -7.19 -11.37
CA ALA A 107 -1.65 -6.93 -12.41
C ALA A 107 -1.26 -5.46 -12.46
N ARG A 108 -0.07 -5.19 -12.99
CA ARG A 108 0.34 -3.83 -13.31
C ARG A 108 -0.22 -3.41 -14.65
N VAL A 109 -0.81 -2.24 -14.71
CA VAL A 109 -1.25 -1.64 -15.97
C VAL A 109 -0.05 -0.96 -16.64
N SER A 110 0.25 -1.36 -17.86
CA SER A 110 1.33 -0.80 -18.67
C SER A 110 0.81 -0.35 -20.03
N ARG A 111 1.70 0.13 -20.89
CA ARG A 111 1.40 0.41 -22.30
C ARG A 111 2.37 -0.35 -23.20
N ASP A 112 1.84 -0.91 -24.27
CA ASP A 112 2.67 -1.51 -25.31
C ASP A 112 3.28 -0.43 -26.25
N ALA A 113 4.09 -0.88 -27.19
CA ALA A 113 4.72 0.00 -28.19
C ALA A 113 3.73 0.78 -29.05
N SER A 114 2.48 0.31 -29.17
CA SER A 114 1.40 0.99 -29.90
C SER A 114 0.59 1.96 -29.01
N GLY A 115 0.93 2.05 -27.70
CA GLY A 115 0.24 2.89 -26.74
C GLY A 115 -1.03 2.27 -26.13
N ARG A 116 -1.35 1.01 -26.45
CA ARG A 116 -2.49 0.28 -25.86
C ARG A 116 -2.16 -0.12 -24.44
N ARG A 117 -3.18 -0.10 -23.57
CA ARG A 117 -3.02 -0.60 -22.21
C ARG A 117 -2.94 -2.12 -22.21
N VAL A 118 -1.91 -2.62 -21.52
CA VAL A 118 -1.66 -4.05 -21.33
C VAL A 118 -1.47 -4.35 -19.85
N LEU A 119 -1.67 -5.59 -19.46
CA LEU A 119 -1.48 -6.06 -18.09
C LEU A 119 -0.17 -6.83 -18.00
N CYS A 120 0.68 -6.43 -17.08
CA CYS A 120 1.94 -7.12 -16.76
C CYS A 120 1.83 -7.83 -15.41
N GLY A 121 2.52 -8.96 -15.27
CA GLY A 121 2.53 -9.74 -14.02
C GLY A 121 1.48 -10.86 -13.98
N ILE A 122 0.82 -11.12 -15.09
CA ILE A 122 -0.02 -12.31 -15.26
C ILE A 122 0.90 -13.44 -15.74
N GLY A 123 0.82 -14.60 -15.06
CA GLY A 123 1.74 -15.72 -15.30
C GLY A 123 1.85 -16.14 -16.78
N ALA A 124 2.98 -16.73 -17.11
CA ALA A 124 3.50 -16.97 -18.47
C ALA A 124 2.64 -17.81 -19.42
N GLU A 125 1.47 -18.29 -19.03
CA GLU A 125 0.62 -19.12 -19.88
C GLU A 125 -0.48 -18.37 -20.64
N GLY A 126 -0.61 -17.09 -20.39
CA GLY A 126 -1.54 -16.26 -21.15
C GLY A 126 -0.89 -14.92 -21.40
N GLY A 127 -0.41 -14.71 -22.62
CA GLY A 127 0.22 -13.44 -23.00
C GLY A 127 -0.57 -12.23 -22.48
N ASP A 128 0.11 -11.13 -22.23
CA ASP A 128 -0.45 -9.91 -21.67
C ASP A 128 -1.78 -9.54 -22.36
N PRO A 129 -2.94 -9.78 -21.74
CA PRO A 129 -4.19 -9.45 -22.39
C PRO A 129 -4.29 -7.94 -22.52
N ALA A 130 -4.52 -7.48 -23.73
CA ALA A 130 -4.83 -6.08 -23.96
C ALA A 130 -6.12 -5.72 -23.21
N LEU A 131 -6.04 -4.67 -22.40
CA LEU A 131 -7.23 -4.11 -21.77
C LEU A 131 -8.00 -3.34 -22.83
N ASP A 132 -9.09 -3.89 -23.30
CA ASP A 132 -10.10 -3.13 -24.02
C ASP A 132 -10.74 -2.13 -23.07
N LYS A 133 -10.39 -0.85 -23.27
CA LYS A 133 -10.92 0.37 -22.59
C LYS A 133 -11.10 0.30 -21.08
#